data_067f683ae38b85bd0a8b4e2340bda14c
#
_entry.id   067f683ae38b85bd0a8b4e2340bda14c
#
_cell.length_a   1.000
_cell.length_b   1.000
_cell.length_c   1.000
_cell.angle_alpha   90.00
_cell.angle_beta   90.00
_cell.angle_gamma   90.00
#
_symmetry.space_group_name_H-M   'P 1'
#
loop_
_entity.id
_entity.type
_entity.pdbx_description
1 polymer ?
#
loop_
_entity_poly.entity_id
_entity_poly.type
_entity_poly.pdbx_seq_one_letter_code
_entity_poly.pdbx_strand_id
1 'polypeptide(L)'
;MRETTVDQLAAAIDQGAPVVDVREPAEFREGHVPGATNIPMGQLTVRLGEIDRDRPVHVVCASGNRSSAMADVLTANGFDAINVVGGTSAWARSGRPIEK
;
A
#
# COMPACT_ATOMS: atom_id res chain seq x y z
N MET A 1 12.95 5.85 1.27
CA MET A 1 11.99 4.77 1.49
C MET A 1 12.48 3.51 0.81
N ARG A 2 11.99 2.35 1.24
CA ARG A 2 12.34 1.07 0.62
C ARG A 2 11.32 0.70 -0.44
N GLU A 3 11.67 -0.24 -1.30
CA GLU A 3 10.77 -0.79 -2.31
C GLU A 3 10.69 -2.30 -2.19
N THR A 4 9.57 -2.87 -2.63
CA THR A 4 9.37 -4.32 -2.63
C THR A 4 8.59 -4.73 -3.88
N THR A 5 8.52 -6.01 -4.12
CA THR A 5 7.76 -6.60 -5.24
C THR A 5 6.44 -7.15 -4.73
N VAL A 6 5.50 -7.46 -5.67
CA VAL A 6 4.24 -8.09 -5.28
C VAL A 6 4.44 -9.48 -4.70
N ASP A 7 5.48 -10.20 -5.10
CA ASP A 7 5.79 -11.51 -4.52
C ASP A 7 6.18 -11.36 -3.04
N GLN A 8 7.03 -10.38 -2.75
CA GLN A 8 7.43 -10.11 -1.37
C GLN A 8 6.26 -9.55 -0.55
N LEU A 9 5.39 -8.76 -1.19
CA LEU A 9 4.18 -8.26 -0.54
C LEU A 9 3.29 -9.41 -0.10
N ALA A 10 3.08 -10.41 -0.97
CA ALA A 10 2.26 -11.57 -0.64
C ALA A 10 2.79 -12.28 0.60
N ALA A 11 4.11 -12.48 0.67
CA ALA A 11 4.74 -13.10 1.84
C ALA A 11 4.55 -12.24 3.10
N ALA A 12 4.66 -10.92 2.98
CA ALA A 12 4.47 -10.02 4.11
C ALA A 12 3.02 -10.04 4.62
N ILE A 13 2.04 -10.09 3.70
CA ILE A 13 0.63 -10.17 4.05
C ILE A 13 0.34 -11.45 4.85
N ASP A 14 0.94 -12.57 4.44
CA ASP A 14 0.79 -13.84 5.16
C ASP A 14 1.30 -13.74 6.61
N GLN A 15 2.16 -12.78 6.89
CA GLN A 15 2.69 -12.54 8.23
C GLN A 15 1.98 -11.37 8.94
N GLY A 16 0.89 -10.90 8.38
CA GLY A 16 0.07 -9.87 9.01
C GLY A 16 0.54 -8.44 8.79
N ALA A 17 1.40 -8.20 7.80
CA ALA A 17 1.92 -6.86 7.55
C ALA A 17 0.80 -5.89 7.14
N PRO A 18 0.81 -4.66 7.66
CA PRO A 18 -0.17 -3.65 7.25
C PRO A 18 0.09 -3.17 5.83
N VAL A 19 -1.00 -3.00 5.06
CA VAL A 19 -0.97 -2.51 3.68
C VAL A 19 -1.92 -1.33 3.58
N VAL A 20 -1.42 -0.21 3.04
CA VAL A 20 -2.21 1.00 2.82
C VAL A 20 -2.30 1.25 1.32
N ASP A 21 -3.54 1.32 0.80
CA ASP A 21 -3.81 1.64 -0.59
C ASP A 21 -4.16 3.13 -0.67
N VAL A 22 -3.34 3.90 -1.40
CA VAL A 22 -3.47 5.36 -1.46
C VAL A 22 -4.23 5.83 -2.70
N ARG A 23 -4.90 4.90 -3.40
CA ARG A 23 -5.75 5.25 -4.54
C ARG A 23 -7.05 5.88 -4.06
N GLU A 24 -7.83 6.41 -5.02
CA GLU A 24 -9.15 6.93 -4.70
C GLU A 24 -10.12 5.81 -4.34
N PRO A 25 -11.14 6.09 -3.51
CA PRO A 25 -12.08 5.05 -3.06
C PRO A 25 -12.76 4.30 -4.21
N ALA A 26 -13.05 4.96 -5.33
CA ALA A 26 -13.66 4.30 -6.48
C ALA A 26 -12.73 3.25 -7.09
N GLU A 27 -11.44 3.56 -7.19
CA GLU A 27 -10.44 2.59 -7.67
C GLU A 27 -10.35 1.39 -6.72
N PHE A 28 -10.32 1.67 -5.42
CA PHE A 28 -10.22 0.63 -4.39
C PHE A 28 -11.41 -0.33 -4.46
N ARG A 29 -12.62 0.20 -4.65
CA ARG A 29 -13.83 -0.62 -4.76
C ARG A 29 -13.85 -1.50 -6.02
N GLU A 30 -13.15 -1.13 -7.08
CA GLU A 30 -13.07 -1.93 -8.30
C GLU A 30 -12.21 -3.16 -8.14
N GLY A 31 -11.35 -3.18 -7.14
CA GLY A 31 -10.49 -4.30 -6.82
C GLY A 31 -9.21 -3.84 -6.17
N HIS A 32 -8.81 -4.54 -5.10
CA HIS A 32 -7.64 -4.17 -4.31
C HIS A 32 -6.94 -5.40 -3.74
N VAL A 33 -5.73 -5.19 -3.28
CA VAL A 33 -4.95 -6.23 -2.60
C VAL A 33 -5.69 -6.64 -1.32
N PRO A 34 -5.91 -7.94 -1.10
CA PRO A 34 -6.62 -8.40 0.08
C PRO A 34 -6.02 -7.88 1.39
N GLY A 35 -6.89 -7.39 2.26
CA GLY A 35 -6.49 -6.88 3.57
C GLY A 35 -5.98 -5.45 3.57
N ALA A 36 -5.88 -4.80 2.41
CA ALA A 36 -5.43 -3.41 2.35
C ALA A 36 -6.46 -2.46 2.93
N THR A 37 -5.98 -1.42 3.60
CA THR A 37 -6.80 -0.31 4.09
C THR A 37 -6.70 0.84 3.10
N ASN A 38 -7.83 1.39 2.68
CA ASN A 38 -7.83 2.52 1.74
C ASN A 38 -7.71 3.84 2.50
N ILE A 39 -6.61 4.54 2.28
CA ILE A 39 -6.43 5.91 2.74
C ILE A 39 -5.98 6.72 1.53
N PRO A 40 -6.90 7.43 0.85
CA PRO A 40 -6.53 8.18 -0.36
C PRO A 40 -5.40 9.15 -0.09
N MET A 41 -4.52 9.34 -1.09
CA MET A 41 -3.33 10.17 -0.90
C MET A 41 -3.64 11.58 -0.40
N GLY A 42 -4.76 12.15 -0.81
CA GLY A 42 -5.17 13.49 -0.35
C GLY A 42 -5.57 13.56 1.11
N GLN A 43 -5.76 12.42 1.77
CA GLN A 43 -6.16 12.35 3.18
C GLN A 43 -5.06 11.76 4.08
N LEU A 44 -3.96 11.32 3.49
CA LEU A 44 -2.95 10.55 4.22
C LEU A 44 -2.40 11.30 5.44
N THR A 45 -2.02 12.56 5.25
CA THR A 45 -1.36 13.33 6.32
C THR A 45 -2.30 13.64 7.50
N VAL A 46 -3.62 13.66 7.28
CA VAL A 46 -4.58 13.89 8.37
C VAL A 46 -5.06 12.60 9.00
N ARG A 47 -4.69 11.44 8.45
CA ARG A 47 -5.10 10.12 8.94
C ARG A 47 -3.93 9.25 9.39
N LEU A 48 -2.78 9.84 9.67
CA LEU A 48 -1.58 9.08 10.10
C LEU A 48 -1.84 8.24 11.35
N GLY A 49 -2.73 8.68 12.22
CA GLY A 49 -3.08 7.93 13.43
C GLY A 49 -3.75 6.59 13.17
N GLU A 50 -4.21 6.33 11.96
CA GLU A 50 -4.83 5.06 11.58
C GLU A 50 -3.81 4.02 11.13
N ILE A 51 -2.54 4.40 11.01
CA ILE A 51 -1.47 3.53 10.52
C ILE A 51 -0.59 3.08 11.68
N ASP A 52 -0.30 1.78 11.72
CA ASP A 52 0.56 1.19 12.74
C ASP A 52 2.02 1.68 12.55
N ARG A 53 2.57 2.33 13.58
CA ARG A 53 3.95 2.82 13.56
C ARG A 53 4.98 1.77 13.97
N ASP A 54 4.53 0.66 14.53
CA ASP A 54 5.41 -0.34 15.13
C ASP A 54 5.86 -1.40 14.14
N ARG A 55 5.30 -1.41 12.94
CA ARG A 55 5.63 -2.37 11.89
C ARG A 55 5.85 -1.67 10.56
N PRO A 56 6.67 -2.27 9.67
CA PRO A 56 6.78 -1.74 8.31
C PRO A 56 5.41 -1.68 7.62
N VAL A 57 5.10 -0.56 6.99
CA VAL A 57 3.85 -0.37 6.27
C VAL A 57 4.11 -0.43 4.76
N HIS A 58 3.36 -1.30 4.08
CA HIS A 58 3.45 -1.45 2.62
C HIS A 58 2.46 -0.51 1.98
N VAL A 59 2.91 0.30 1.03
CA VAL A 59 2.09 1.32 0.39
C VAL A 59 1.88 0.95 -1.07
N VAL A 60 0.63 0.86 -1.49
CA VAL A 60 0.29 0.48 -2.87
C VAL A 60 -0.57 1.55 -3.53
N CYS A 61 -0.43 1.68 -4.84
CA CYS A 61 -1.37 2.40 -5.70
C CYS A 61 -1.62 1.56 -6.95
N ALA A 62 -1.99 2.16 -8.07
CA ALA A 62 -2.25 1.38 -9.28
C ALA A 62 -0.95 0.82 -9.87
N SER A 63 0.09 1.64 -10.03
CA SER A 63 1.32 1.29 -10.74
C SER A 63 2.61 1.52 -9.94
N GLY A 64 2.53 2.15 -8.77
CA GLY A 64 3.68 2.42 -7.91
C GLY A 64 4.11 3.88 -7.84
N ASN A 65 3.51 4.79 -8.62
CA ASN A 65 3.93 6.20 -8.66
C ASN A 65 3.39 7.01 -7.49
N ARG A 66 2.07 6.99 -7.28
CA ARG A 66 1.45 7.71 -6.15
C ARG A 66 1.94 7.13 -4.81
N SER A 67 2.07 5.81 -4.74
CA SER A 67 2.53 5.14 -3.53
C SER A 67 3.99 5.45 -3.22
N SER A 68 4.83 5.64 -4.24
CA SER A 68 6.22 6.07 -4.04
C SER A 68 6.27 7.42 -3.32
N ALA A 69 5.49 8.39 -3.81
CA ALA A 69 5.43 9.72 -3.19
C ALA A 69 4.89 9.62 -1.76
N MET A 70 3.86 8.82 -1.53
CA MET A 70 3.25 8.68 -0.21
C MET A 70 4.14 7.91 0.76
N ALA A 71 4.92 6.95 0.27
CA ALA A 71 5.90 6.28 1.10
C ALA A 71 6.97 7.26 1.58
N ASP A 72 7.37 8.21 0.74
CA ASP A 72 8.30 9.27 1.15
C ASP A 72 7.67 10.17 2.23
N VAL A 73 6.40 10.53 2.07
CA VAL A 73 5.67 11.31 3.08
C VAL A 73 5.62 10.56 4.41
N LEU A 74 5.31 9.28 4.38
CA LEU A 74 5.26 8.46 5.59
C LEU A 74 6.63 8.35 6.24
N THR A 75 7.68 8.14 5.45
CA THR A 75 9.05 8.07 5.96
C THR A 75 9.41 9.37 6.66
N ALA A 76 9.07 10.52 6.09
CA ALA A 76 9.31 11.83 6.69
C ALA A 76 8.53 12.01 8.00
N ASN A 77 7.47 11.26 8.20
CA ASN A 77 6.65 11.29 9.41
C ASN A 77 6.98 10.16 10.40
N GLY A 78 8.12 9.49 10.23
CA GLY A 78 8.63 8.51 11.19
C GLY A 78 8.18 7.08 10.97
N PHE A 79 7.52 6.77 9.84
CA PHE A 79 7.13 5.40 9.52
C PHE A 79 8.23 4.69 8.75
N ASP A 80 8.29 3.37 8.89
CA ASP A 80 9.09 2.51 8.02
C ASP A 80 8.21 2.12 6.84
N ALA A 81 8.21 2.93 5.80
CA ALA A 81 7.32 2.77 4.64
C ALA A 81 8.03 2.08 3.48
N ILE A 82 7.32 1.16 2.85
CA ILE A 82 7.84 0.36 1.73
C ILE A 82 6.91 0.53 0.55
N ASN A 83 7.42 1.06 -0.57
CA ASN A 83 6.65 1.19 -1.79
C ASN A 83 6.56 -0.15 -2.53
N VAL A 84 5.37 -0.55 -2.94
CA VAL A 84 5.16 -1.78 -3.72
C VAL A 84 5.29 -1.44 -5.20
N VAL A 85 6.39 -1.86 -5.81
CA VAL A 85 6.66 -1.62 -7.24
C VAL A 85 5.62 -2.36 -8.08
N GLY A 86 5.04 -1.66 -9.06
CA GLY A 86 4.01 -2.21 -9.94
C GLY A 86 2.61 -2.20 -9.35
N GLY A 87 2.47 -2.02 -8.05
CA GLY A 87 1.21 -1.81 -7.36
C GLY A 87 0.14 -2.86 -7.61
N THR A 88 -1.11 -2.43 -7.52
CA THR A 88 -2.28 -3.30 -7.70
C THR A 88 -2.31 -3.92 -9.11
N SER A 89 -1.82 -3.19 -10.12
CA SER A 89 -1.76 -3.72 -11.48
C SER A 89 -0.86 -4.95 -11.58
N ALA A 90 0.33 -4.89 -11.00
CA ALA A 90 1.25 -6.03 -10.98
C ALA A 90 0.69 -7.18 -10.15
N TRP A 91 0.04 -6.88 -9.03
CA TRP A 91 -0.62 -7.88 -8.19
C TRP A 91 -1.67 -8.66 -9.00
N ALA A 92 -2.53 -7.95 -9.73
CA ALA A 92 -3.57 -8.57 -10.56
C ALA A 92 -2.97 -9.41 -11.68
N ARG A 93 -1.92 -8.89 -12.36
CA ARG A 93 -1.26 -9.63 -13.44
C ARG A 93 -0.57 -10.91 -12.95
N SER A 94 -0.20 -10.96 -11.69
CA SER A 94 0.43 -12.15 -11.12
C SER A 94 -0.55 -13.29 -10.89
N GLY A 95 -1.86 -13.05 -11.08
CA GLY A 95 -2.91 -14.05 -10.88
C GLY A 95 -3.35 -14.21 -9.43
N ARG A 96 -2.89 -13.33 -8.53
CA ARG A 96 -3.28 -13.39 -7.12
C ARG A 96 -4.69 -12.85 -6.92
N PRO A 97 -5.39 -13.30 -5.84
CA PRO A 97 -6.75 -12.86 -5.56
C PRO A 97 -6.85 -11.33 -5.40
N ILE A 98 -7.97 -10.79 -5.87
CA ILE A 98 -8.33 -9.38 -5.73
C ILE A 98 -9.62 -9.33 -4.90
N GLU A 99 -9.67 -8.48 -3.89
CA GLU A 99 -10.90 -8.20 -3.13
C GLU A 99 -11.66 -7.04 -3.74
N LYS A 100 -12.96 -7.04 -3.56
CA LYS A 100 -13.81 -5.92 -4.00
C LYS A 100 -14.70 -5.41 -2.90
#